data_eec8d1c45383023bb2e209481d7d34b9
#
_entry.id   eec8d1c45383023bb2e209481d7d34b9
#
_cell.length_a   1.000
_cell.length_b   1.000
_cell.length_c   1.000
_cell.angle_alpha   90.00
_cell.angle_beta   90.00
_cell.angle_gamma   90.00
#
_symmetry.space_group_name_H-M   'P 1'
#
loop_
_entity.id
_entity.type
_entity.pdbx_description
1 polymer ?
#
loop_
_entity_poly.entity_id
_entity_poly.type
_entity_poly.pdbx_seq_one_letter_code
_entity_poly.pdbx_strand_id
1 'polypeptide(L)'
;MFKKQRPILSGLLIVLILIAGSCKSKFEKLKASNDNAKKYQAAIAYYNKKDYNKALELFETLVQRYRGQAQAEDLYYYYAYTNYRLKDYTSASYHFKQFADTYPSSARAEECNFMSAYCYYLDSPVYSLDQENTHKAIDKLQLFINLYPKSERVAEASKLIQNLRDKLERKAYENARLYLTIGDYQAAVIDFGNVLRDYPDTKYAEEMEYLTIKAQYEYAYHSSELKKEDRFNTAINFEKQFADKYPTSKYLKDAVSLKQDSEDGIARAKRALAEYANEDKYRHRFDKKDTVTGQPPSEKINTNQKIPAQ
;
A
#
# COMPACT_ATOMS: atom_id res chain seq x y z
N MET A 1 -7.24 -70.07 -19.06
CA MET A 1 -6.29 -69.72 -20.15
C MET A 1 -5.93 -68.20 -20.19
N PHE A 2 -6.37 -67.34 -19.26
CA PHE A 2 -6.18 -65.89 -19.30
C PHE A 2 -5.11 -65.34 -18.34
N LYS A 3 -4.40 -66.16 -17.56
CA LYS A 3 -3.43 -65.61 -16.56
C LYS A 3 -2.02 -65.28 -17.08
N LYS A 4 -1.66 -65.76 -18.29
CA LYS A 4 -0.30 -65.55 -18.87
C LYS A 4 -0.17 -64.29 -19.80
N GLN A 5 -1.27 -63.64 -20.14
CA GLN A 5 -1.24 -62.45 -21.06
C GLN A 5 -1.04 -61.11 -20.37
N ARG A 6 -1.24 -61.00 -19.03
CA ARG A 6 -1.12 -59.76 -18.28
C ARG A 6 0.30 -59.14 -18.28
N PRO A 7 1.39 -59.92 -18.12
CA PRO A 7 2.73 -59.30 -18.12
C PRO A 7 3.18 -58.82 -19.50
N ILE A 8 2.69 -59.44 -20.60
CA ILE A 8 3.03 -59.03 -21.96
C ILE A 8 2.33 -57.76 -22.33
N LEU A 9 1.06 -57.58 -21.91
CA LEU A 9 0.29 -56.34 -22.17
C LEU A 9 0.86 -55.14 -21.38
N SER A 10 1.28 -55.36 -20.12
CA SER A 10 1.93 -54.31 -19.32
C SER A 10 3.33 -53.95 -19.86
N GLY A 11 4.09 -54.89 -20.36
CA GLY A 11 5.36 -54.64 -21.03
C GLY A 11 5.21 -53.85 -22.31
N LEU A 12 4.19 -54.17 -23.13
CA LEU A 12 3.88 -53.45 -24.37
C LEU A 12 3.42 -52.01 -24.08
N LEU A 13 2.63 -51.79 -23.02
CA LEU A 13 2.18 -50.45 -22.60
C LEU A 13 3.36 -49.59 -22.14
N ILE A 14 4.32 -50.12 -21.38
CA ILE A 14 5.52 -49.44 -20.94
C ILE A 14 6.41 -49.02 -22.12
N VAL A 15 6.58 -49.93 -23.10
CA VAL A 15 7.34 -49.64 -24.32
C VAL A 15 6.65 -48.56 -25.17
N LEU A 16 5.32 -48.58 -25.24
CA LEU A 16 4.55 -47.54 -25.95
C LEU A 16 4.69 -46.16 -25.29
N ILE A 17 4.72 -46.08 -23.95
CA ILE A 17 4.94 -44.85 -23.16
C ILE A 17 6.37 -44.35 -23.35
N LEU A 18 7.37 -45.21 -23.40
CA LEU A 18 8.77 -44.83 -23.63
C LEU A 18 9.02 -44.30 -25.06
N ILE A 19 8.30 -44.81 -26.06
CA ILE A 19 8.39 -44.35 -27.46
C ILE A 19 7.67 -43.03 -27.63
N ALA A 20 6.55 -42.83 -26.94
CA ALA A 20 5.81 -41.53 -26.98
C ALA A 20 6.58 -40.39 -26.31
N GLY A 21 7.43 -40.66 -25.32
CA GLY A 21 8.25 -39.67 -24.62
C GLY A 21 9.51 -39.19 -25.37
N SER A 22 9.90 -39.87 -26.47
CA SER A 22 11.22 -39.63 -27.12
C SER A 22 11.21 -38.65 -28.31
N CYS A 23 10.05 -38.14 -28.76
CA CYS A 23 10.01 -37.19 -29.87
C CYS A 23 10.11 -35.74 -29.37
N LYS A 24 11.35 -35.20 -29.30
CA LYS A 24 11.51 -33.73 -29.13
C LYS A 24 10.71 -33.02 -30.21
N SER A 25 9.86 -32.07 -29.79
CA SER A 25 9.08 -31.27 -30.72
C SER A 25 10.00 -30.48 -31.70
N LYS A 26 9.46 -30.06 -32.85
CA LYS A 26 10.25 -29.22 -33.79
C LYS A 26 10.79 -27.96 -33.09
N PHE A 27 10.05 -27.43 -32.13
CA PHE A 27 10.46 -26.29 -31.31
C PHE A 27 11.67 -26.63 -30.43
N GLU A 28 11.64 -27.74 -29.71
CA GLU A 28 12.74 -28.18 -28.85
C GLU A 28 14.03 -28.46 -29.63
N LYS A 29 13.89 -29.02 -30.84
CA LYS A 29 15.03 -29.25 -31.75
C LYS A 29 15.62 -27.89 -32.19
N LEU A 30 14.79 -26.91 -32.51
CA LEU A 30 15.24 -25.57 -32.87
C LEU A 30 15.90 -24.87 -31.68
N LYS A 31 15.27 -24.89 -30.51
CA LYS A 31 15.81 -24.29 -29.26
C LYS A 31 17.19 -24.85 -28.91
N ALA A 32 17.40 -26.15 -29.09
CA ALA A 32 18.67 -26.82 -28.83
C ALA A 32 19.71 -26.65 -29.97
N SER A 33 19.33 -26.14 -31.12
CA SER A 33 20.25 -26.00 -32.26
C SER A 33 21.27 -24.87 -32.02
N ASN A 34 22.35 -24.85 -32.82
CA ASN A 34 23.31 -23.74 -32.84
C ASN A 34 22.99 -22.71 -33.95
N ASP A 35 21.88 -22.88 -34.68
CA ASP A 35 21.48 -21.99 -35.77
C ASP A 35 20.77 -20.75 -35.20
N ASN A 36 21.57 -19.76 -34.79
CA ASN A 36 21.05 -18.51 -34.20
C ASN A 36 20.18 -17.72 -35.18
N ALA A 37 20.48 -17.74 -36.47
CA ALA A 37 19.69 -17.05 -37.48
C ALA A 37 18.27 -17.63 -37.59
N LYS A 38 18.14 -18.96 -37.65
CA LYS A 38 16.82 -19.61 -37.62
C LYS A 38 16.07 -19.40 -36.33
N LYS A 39 16.76 -19.43 -35.19
CA LYS A 39 16.14 -19.10 -33.88
C LYS A 39 15.57 -17.70 -33.87
N TYR A 40 16.34 -16.72 -34.35
CA TYR A 40 15.91 -15.32 -34.41
C TYR A 40 14.65 -15.15 -35.28
N GLN A 41 14.68 -15.71 -36.51
CA GLN A 41 13.51 -15.66 -37.38
C GLN A 41 12.29 -16.33 -36.77
N ALA A 42 12.48 -17.47 -36.10
CA ALA A 42 11.40 -18.19 -35.41
C ALA A 42 10.88 -17.39 -34.20
N ALA A 43 11.75 -16.75 -33.43
CA ALA A 43 11.35 -15.91 -32.29
C ALA A 43 10.45 -14.76 -32.74
N ILE A 44 10.83 -14.04 -33.80
CA ILE A 44 9.99 -13.01 -34.41
C ILE A 44 8.67 -13.57 -34.95
N ALA A 45 8.71 -14.75 -35.61
CA ALA A 45 7.49 -15.39 -36.11
C ALA A 45 6.53 -15.79 -34.97
N TYR A 46 7.04 -16.32 -33.82
CA TYR A 46 6.23 -16.61 -32.65
C TYR A 46 5.70 -15.33 -32.00
N TYR A 47 6.49 -14.29 -31.88
CA TYR A 47 6.04 -12.99 -31.38
C TYR A 47 4.86 -12.46 -32.21
N ASN A 48 4.96 -12.45 -33.51
CA ASN A 48 3.91 -11.99 -34.44
C ASN A 48 2.65 -12.84 -34.36
N LYS A 49 2.79 -14.16 -34.08
CA LYS A 49 1.67 -15.08 -33.83
C LYS A 49 1.11 -14.98 -32.41
N LYS A 50 1.65 -14.08 -31.57
CA LYS A 50 1.29 -13.89 -30.16
C LYS A 50 1.59 -15.12 -29.28
N ASP A 51 2.43 -16.05 -29.75
CA ASP A 51 2.97 -17.15 -28.93
C ASP A 51 4.21 -16.66 -28.16
N TYR A 52 3.95 -15.75 -27.22
CA TYR A 52 4.99 -15.02 -26.51
C TYR A 52 5.88 -15.94 -25.65
N ASN A 53 5.34 -17.04 -25.14
CA ASN A 53 6.15 -18.00 -24.36
C ASN A 53 7.27 -18.60 -25.23
N LYS A 54 6.93 -19.11 -26.42
CA LYS A 54 7.98 -19.65 -27.32
C LYS A 54 8.90 -18.56 -27.85
N ALA A 55 8.39 -17.36 -28.10
CA ALA A 55 9.22 -16.22 -28.47
C ALA A 55 10.24 -15.91 -27.39
N LEU A 56 9.80 -15.83 -26.11
CA LEU A 56 10.65 -15.56 -24.95
C LEU A 56 11.78 -16.60 -24.85
N GLU A 57 11.44 -17.89 -24.84
CA GLU A 57 12.42 -18.97 -24.73
C GLU A 57 13.52 -18.91 -25.83
N LEU A 58 13.17 -18.50 -27.05
CA LEU A 58 14.16 -18.32 -28.11
C LEU A 58 14.98 -17.02 -27.94
N PHE A 59 14.33 -15.90 -27.58
CA PHE A 59 15.05 -14.63 -27.33
C PHE A 59 16.06 -14.77 -26.19
N GLU A 60 15.73 -15.45 -25.11
CA GLU A 60 16.65 -15.71 -24.00
C GLU A 60 17.94 -16.41 -24.45
N THR A 61 17.83 -17.37 -25.38
CA THR A 61 19.03 -18.06 -25.92
C THR A 61 19.88 -17.16 -26.81
N LEU A 62 19.33 -16.04 -27.32
CA LEU A 62 19.95 -15.18 -28.32
C LEU A 62 20.55 -13.90 -27.73
N VAL A 63 19.96 -13.34 -26.67
CA VAL A 63 20.32 -12.03 -26.09
C VAL A 63 21.83 -11.92 -25.85
N GLN A 64 22.45 -12.93 -25.21
CA GLN A 64 23.88 -12.91 -24.95
C GLN A 64 24.73 -13.10 -26.21
N ARG A 65 24.23 -13.85 -27.19
CA ARG A 65 24.98 -14.20 -28.40
C ARG A 65 25.01 -13.09 -29.45
N TYR A 66 23.99 -12.24 -29.44
CA TYR A 66 23.89 -11.11 -30.38
C TYR A 66 24.48 -9.81 -29.86
N ARG A 67 25.00 -9.81 -28.66
CA ARG A 67 25.60 -8.60 -28.06
C ARG A 67 26.68 -8.02 -28.95
N GLY A 68 26.54 -6.75 -29.33
CA GLY A 68 27.48 -6.05 -30.22
C GLY A 68 27.29 -6.31 -31.72
N GLN A 69 26.27 -7.08 -32.12
CA GLN A 69 25.93 -7.31 -33.53
C GLN A 69 24.85 -6.32 -34.01
N ALA A 70 24.75 -6.10 -35.32
CA ALA A 70 23.80 -5.16 -35.91
C ALA A 70 22.33 -5.50 -35.58
N GLN A 71 22.01 -6.79 -35.45
CA GLN A 71 20.65 -7.26 -35.12
C GLN A 71 20.31 -7.21 -33.64
N ALA A 72 21.27 -6.85 -32.79
CA ALA A 72 21.06 -6.83 -31.34
C ALA A 72 19.99 -5.83 -30.94
N GLU A 73 19.92 -4.65 -31.57
CA GLU A 73 18.93 -3.63 -31.29
C GLU A 73 17.49 -4.16 -31.45
N ASP A 74 17.18 -4.76 -32.60
CA ASP A 74 15.84 -5.35 -32.84
C ASP A 74 15.55 -6.48 -31.85
N LEU A 75 16.52 -7.33 -31.56
CA LEU A 75 16.38 -8.46 -30.65
C LEU A 75 16.03 -7.98 -29.22
N TYR A 76 16.77 -7.01 -28.69
CA TYR A 76 16.52 -6.45 -27.35
C TYR A 76 15.14 -5.77 -27.27
N TYR A 77 14.75 -5.05 -28.33
CA TYR A 77 13.44 -4.43 -28.40
C TYR A 77 12.30 -5.47 -28.35
N TYR A 78 12.34 -6.50 -29.21
CA TYR A 78 11.32 -7.56 -29.19
C TYR A 78 11.35 -8.39 -27.91
N TYR A 79 12.52 -8.59 -27.32
CA TYR A 79 12.66 -9.29 -26.05
C TYR A 79 11.97 -8.51 -24.91
N ALA A 80 12.20 -7.21 -24.81
CA ALA A 80 11.53 -6.36 -23.85
C ALA A 80 10.00 -6.37 -24.03
N TYR A 81 9.55 -6.22 -25.28
CA TYR A 81 8.12 -6.28 -25.61
C TYR A 81 7.51 -7.68 -25.33
N THR A 82 8.27 -8.75 -25.51
CA THR A 82 7.78 -10.11 -25.21
C THR A 82 7.46 -10.26 -23.72
N ASN A 83 8.35 -9.80 -22.84
CA ASN A 83 8.09 -9.76 -21.39
C ASN A 83 6.86 -8.91 -21.06
N TYR A 84 6.74 -7.72 -21.68
CA TYR A 84 5.56 -6.85 -21.51
C TYR A 84 4.26 -7.54 -21.93
N ARG A 85 4.26 -8.26 -23.07
CA ARG A 85 3.08 -8.99 -23.57
C ARG A 85 2.70 -10.17 -22.66
N LEU A 86 3.67 -10.76 -21.99
CA LEU A 86 3.47 -11.79 -20.96
C LEU A 86 3.05 -11.22 -19.60
N LYS A 87 2.99 -9.89 -19.48
CA LYS A 87 2.70 -9.15 -18.24
C LYS A 87 3.76 -9.33 -17.16
N ASP A 88 4.95 -9.78 -17.53
CA ASP A 88 6.12 -9.69 -16.65
C ASP A 88 6.67 -8.26 -16.72
N TYR A 89 6.00 -7.37 -15.99
CA TYR A 89 6.31 -5.94 -16.02
C TYR A 89 7.65 -5.63 -15.37
N THR A 90 8.07 -6.40 -14.39
CA THR A 90 9.38 -6.27 -13.74
C THR A 90 10.51 -6.51 -14.74
N SER A 91 10.51 -7.66 -15.42
CA SER A 91 11.52 -7.98 -16.45
C SER A 91 11.41 -7.03 -17.65
N ALA A 92 10.19 -6.71 -18.11
CA ALA A 92 9.98 -5.78 -19.19
C ALA A 92 10.57 -4.39 -18.91
N SER A 93 10.30 -3.84 -17.72
CA SER A 93 10.84 -2.55 -17.28
C SER A 93 12.36 -2.51 -17.35
N TYR A 94 13.00 -3.56 -16.83
CA TYR A 94 14.47 -3.70 -16.86
C TYR A 94 14.99 -3.74 -18.30
N HIS A 95 14.40 -4.56 -19.17
CA HIS A 95 14.88 -4.73 -20.54
C HIS A 95 14.59 -3.50 -21.42
N PHE A 96 13.49 -2.80 -21.23
CA PHE A 96 13.24 -1.52 -21.89
C PHE A 96 14.27 -0.46 -21.46
N LYS A 97 14.58 -0.37 -20.16
CA LYS A 97 15.60 0.55 -19.68
C LYS A 97 16.99 0.19 -20.22
N GLN A 98 17.33 -1.09 -20.18
CA GLN A 98 18.58 -1.60 -20.75
C GLN A 98 18.72 -1.27 -22.24
N PHE A 99 17.63 -1.40 -23.02
CA PHE A 99 17.60 -1.00 -24.43
C PHE A 99 17.94 0.49 -24.60
N ALA A 100 17.22 1.35 -23.88
CA ALA A 100 17.40 2.79 -23.99
C ALA A 100 18.81 3.25 -23.58
N ASP A 101 19.41 2.61 -22.56
CA ASP A 101 20.77 2.89 -22.12
C ASP A 101 21.83 2.36 -23.09
N THR A 102 21.56 1.24 -23.75
CA THR A 102 22.51 0.62 -24.68
C THR A 102 22.48 1.30 -26.07
N TYR A 103 21.29 1.76 -26.47
CA TYR A 103 21.04 2.37 -27.78
C TYR A 103 20.43 3.78 -27.66
N PRO A 104 21.12 4.74 -27.02
CA PRO A 104 20.54 6.07 -26.75
C PRO A 104 20.24 6.88 -28.01
N SER A 105 20.91 6.57 -29.13
CA SER A 105 20.68 7.21 -30.42
C SER A 105 19.61 6.52 -31.28
N SER A 106 19.04 5.42 -30.80
CA SER A 106 17.95 4.73 -31.49
C SER A 106 16.68 5.56 -31.53
N ALA A 107 15.97 5.56 -32.64
CA ALA A 107 14.64 6.14 -32.75
C ALA A 107 13.64 5.51 -31.76
N ARG A 108 13.94 4.33 -31.21
CA ARG A 108 13.11 3.61 -30.23
C ARG A 108 13.51 3.91 -28.77
N ALA A 109 14.60 4.68 -28.53
CA ALA A 109 15.09 4.93 -27.17
C ALA A 109 14.08 5.67 -26.30
N GLU A 110 13.41 6.69 -26.86
CA GLU A 110 12.33 7.42 -26.20
C GLU A 110 11.18 6.50 -25.83
N GLU A 111 10.69 5.70 -26.77
CA GLU A 111 9.61 4.73 -26.52
C GLU A 111 9.99 3.73 -25.44
N CYS A 112 11.21 3.18 -25.47
CA CYS A 112 11.68 2.23 -24.48
C CYS A 112 11.82 2.87 -23.09
N ASN A 113 12.28 4.13 -22.96
CA ASN A 113 12.28 4.85 -21.70
C ASN A 113 10.85 5.03 -21.14
N PHE A 114 9.90 5.40 -22.01
CA PHE A 114 8.50 5.49 -21.60
C PHE A 114 7.95 4.12 -21.18
N MET A 115 8.16 3.07 -21.96
CA MET A 115 7.66 1.73 -21.67
C MET A 115 8.26 1.15 -20.39
N SER A 116 9.51 1.47 -20.08
CA SER A 116 10.12 1.12 -18.79
C SER A 116 9.35 1.73 -17.63
N ALA A 117 9.05 3.04 -17.69
CA ALA A 117 8.26 3.73 -16.66
C ALA A 117 6.80 3.23 -16.61
N TYR A 118 6.22 2.96 -17.77
CA TYR A 118 4.85 2.44 -17.88
C TYR A 118 4.69 1.04 -17.28
N CYS A 119 5.70 0.20 -17.37
CA CYS A 119 5.72 -1.10 -16.69
C CYS A 119 5.62 -0.95 -15.16
N TYR A 120 6.34 0.00 -14.55
CA TYR A 120 6.16 0.31 -13.11
C TYR A 120 4.75 0.78 -12.78
N TYR A 121 4.14 1.59 -13.66
CA TYR A 121 2.74 1.99 -13.50
C TYR A 121 1.80 0.79 -13.47
N LEU A 122 1.98 -0.17 -14.40
CA LEU A 122 1.16 -1.38 -14.48
C LEU A 122 1.39 -2.33 -13.30
N ASP A 123 2.59 -2.33 -12.72
CA ASP A 123 2.98 -3.14 -11.57
C ASP A 123 2.62 -2.47 -10.23
N SER A 124 2.12 -1.23 -10.26
CA SER A 124 1.66 -0.50 -9.09
C SER A 124 0.38 -1.14 -8.53
N PRO A 125 0.41 -1.65 -7.28
CA PRO A 125 -0.71 -2.40 -6.73
C PRO A 125 -1.91 -1.51 -6.38
N VAL A 126 -3.00 -2.13 -5.89
CA VAL A 126 -4.14 -1.41 -5.31
C VAL A 126 -3.70 -0.63 -4.07
N TYR A 127 -4.42 0.45 -3.75
CA TYR A 127 -4.04 1.40 -2.70
C TYR A 127 -3.84 0.77 -1.30
N SER A 128 -4.52 -0.34 -1.00
CA SER A 128 -4.44 -1.01 0.31
C SER A 128 -3.14 -1.77 0.55
N LEU A 129 -2.40 -2.09 -0.52
CA LEU A 129 -1.11 -2.79 -0.43
C LEU A 129 0.05 -1.81 -0.28
N ASP A 130 1.28 -2.34 -0.17
CA ASP A 130 2.50 -1.53 -0.19
C ASP A 130 2.61 -0.72 -1.48
N GLN A 131 3.10 0.52 -1.39
CA GLN A 131 3.12 1.47 -2.51
C GLN A 131 4.54 1.77 -3.03
N GLU A 132 5.54 0.95 -2.72
CA GLU A 132 6.91 1.17 -3.19
C GLU A 132 6.97 1.25 -4.73
N ASN A 133 6.28 0.33 -5.43
CA ASN A 133 6.22 0.36 -6.89
C ASN A 133 5.46 1.57 -7.44
N THR A 134 4.48 2.10 -6.68
CA THR A 134 3.77 3.33 -7.05
C THR A 134 4.70 4.54 -7.00
N HIS A 135 5.51 4.68 -5.96
CA HIS A 135 6.52 5.74 -5.87
C HIS A 135 7.57 5.62 -6.98
N LYS A 136 8.09 4.41 -7.20
CA LYS A 136 9.02 4.15 -8.32
C LYS A 136 8.43 4.52 -9.69
N ALA A 137 7.13 4.22 -9.91
CA ALA A 137 6.46 4.59 -11.15
C ALA A 137 6.39 6.10 -11.34
N ILE A 138 6.04 6.86 -10.29
CA ILE A 138 6.02 8.33 -10.33
C ILE A 138 7.40 8.86 -10.68
N ASP A 139 8.46 8.39 -10.01
CA ASP A 139 9.83 8.83 -10.24
C ASP A 139 10.29 8.55 -11.67
N LYS A 140 9.98 7.34 -12.20
CA LYS A 140 10.35 6.96 -13.57
C LYS A 140 9.59 7.74 -14.64
N LEU A 141 8.30 7.99 -14.43
CA LEU A 141 7.49 8.82 -15.33
C LEU A 141 7.96 10.29 -15.30
N GLN A 142 8.29 10.81 -14.11
CA GLN A 142 8.85 12.16 -13.98
C GLN A 142 10.20 12.27 -14.67
N LEU A 143 11.08 11.27 -14.50
CA LEU A 143 12.36 11.20 -15.20
C LEU A 143 12.17 11.19 -16.72
N PHE A 144 11.19 10.43 -17.23
CA PHE A 144 10.85 10.43 -18.66
C PHE A 144 10.47 11.84 -19.14
N ILE A 145 9.59 12.54 -18.43
CA ILE A 145 9.19 13.91 -18.79
C ILE A 145 10.40 14.85 -18.81
N ASN A 146 11.30 14.72 -17.84
CA ASN A 146 12.50 15.56 -17.75
C ASN A 146 13.50 15.28 -18.89
N LEU A 147 13.66 14.02 -19.31
CA LEU A 147 14.55 13.63 -20.39
C LEU A 147 13.98 13.98 -21.79
N TYR A 148 12.65 13.92 -21.94
CA TYR A 148 11.95 14.11 -23.20
C TYR A 148 10.84 15.16 -23.10
N PRO A 149 11.13 16.44 -22.78
CA PRO A 149 10.11 17.46 -22.49
C PRO A 149 9.28 17.85 -23.71
N LYS A 150 9.73 17.48 -24.92
CA LYS A 150 9.02 17.73 -26.17
C LYS A 150 8.31 16.48 -26.74
N SER A 151 8.33 15.38 -25.99
CA SER A 151 7.66 14.14 -26.41
C SER A 151 6.14 14.31 -26.43
N GLU A 152 5.48 13.74 -27.42
CA GLU A 152 4.03 13.67 -27.49
C GLU A 152 3.43 12.85 -26.31
N ARG A 153 4.25 12.03 -25.65
CA ARG A 153 3.85 11.20 -24.50
C ARG A 153 3.91 11.93 -23.14
N VAL A 154 4.35 13.22 -23.11
CA VAL A 154 4.39 14.00 -21.86
C VAL A 154 3.01 14.13 -21.23
N ALA A 155 1.98 14.41 -22.02
CA ALA A 155 0.61 14.50 -21.52
C ALA A 155 0.10 13.18 -20.94
N GLU A 156 0.41 12.04 -21.60
CA GLU A 156 0.10 10.71 -21.11
C GLU A 156 0.83 10.43 -19.80
N ALA A 157 2.15 10.64 -19.73
CA ALA A 157 2.97 10.44 -18.54
C ALA A 157 2.48 11.27 -17.35
N SER A 158 2.12 12.55 -17.57
CA SER A 158 1.57 13.43 -16.54
C SER A 158 0.23 12.90 -16.00
N LYS A 159 -0.64 12.40 -16.87
CA LYS A 159 -1.91 11.78 -16.46
C LYS A 159 -1.69 10.51 -15.64
N LEU A 160 -0.71 9.68 -16.02
CA LEU A 160 -0.36 8.48 -15.24
C LEU A 160 0.17 8.84 -13.85
N ILE A 161 1.02 9.87 -13.74
CA ILE A 161 1.50 10.40 -12.46
C ILE A 161 0.31 10.85 -11.59
N GLN A 162 -0.65 11.59 -12.16
CA GLN A 162 -1.83 12.03 -11.42
C GLN A 162 -2.64 10.85 -10.88
N ASN A 163 -2.89 9.82 -11.71
CA ASN A 163 -3.59 8.61 -11.27
C ASN A 163 -2.88 7.90 -10.10
N LEU A 164 -1.54 7.90 -10.11
CA LEU A 164 -0.75 7.31 -9.01
C LEU A 164 -0.81 8.17 -7.74
N ARG A 165 -0.77 9.49 -7.87
CA ARG A 165 -0.94 10.44 -6.76
C ARG A 165 -2.32 10.30 -6.12
N ASP A 166 -3.39 10.24 -6.93
CA ASP A 166 -4.75 10.00 -6.45
C ASP A 166 -4.87 8.66 -5.68
N LYS A 167 -4.11 7.64 -6.09
CA LYS A 167 -4.03 6.35 -5.37
C LYS A 167 -3.36 6.51 -4.01
N LEU A 168 -2.25 7.25 -3.93
CA LEU A 168 -1.53 7.52 -2.68
C LEU A 168 -2.37 8.36 -1.72
N GLU A 169 -3.02 9.41 -2.24
CA GLU A 169 -3.98 10.23 -1.51
C GLU A 169 -5.10 9.39 -0.91
N ARG A 170 -5.71 8.51 -1.73
CA ARG A 170 -6.74 7.59 -1.25
C ARG A 170 -6.22 6.68 -0.14
N LYS A 171 -5.00 6.15 -0.28
CA LYS A 171 -4.39 5.32 0.78
C LYS A 171 -4.25 6.08 2.08
N ALA A 172 -3.74 7.31 2.02
CA ALA A 172 -3.56 8.16 3.20
C ALA A 172 -4.91 8.43 3.88
N TYR A 173 -5.93 8.83 3.10
CA TYR A 173 -7.29 9.03 3.60
C TYR A 173 -7.89 7.78 4.27
N GLU A 174 -7.78 6.61 3.63
CA GLU A 174 -8.35 5.37 4.19
C GLU A 174 -7.59 4.90 5.44
N ASN A 175 -6.28 5.17 5.54
CA ASN A 175 -5.50 4.90 6.75
C ASN A 175 -5.97 5.78 7.92
N ALA A 176 -6.16 7.08 7.69
CA ALA A 176 -6.68 8.00 8.72
C ALA A 176 -8.08 7.56 9.19
N ARG A 177 -8.95 7.17 8.26
CA ARG A 177 -10.27 6.60 8.60
C ARG A 177 -10.18 5.30 9.40
N LEU A 178 -9.19 4.47 9.12
CA LEU A 178 -8.99 3.22 9.86
C LEU A 178 -8.73 3.49 11.33
N TYR A 179 -7.89 4.48 11.68
CA TYR A 179 -7.67 4.87 13.08
C TYR A 179 -8.96 5.25 13.79
N LEU A 180 -9.84 6.01 13.13
CA LEU A 180 -11.16 6.34 13.67
C LEU A 180 -12.02 5.08 13.89
N THR A 181 -11.97 4.15 12.94
CA THR A 181 -12.78 2.92 12.98
C THR A 181 -12.35 1.98 14.11
N ILE A 182 -11.06 1.88 14.37
CA ILE A 182 -10.52 1.01 15.43
C ILE A 182 -10.49 1.67 16.81
N GLY A 183 -10.94 2.93 16.91
CA GLY A 183 -11.03 3.67 18.18
C GLY A 183 -9.74 4.33 18.63
N ASP A 184 -8.70 4.40 17.78
CA ASP A 184 -7.52 5.23 18.06
C ASP A 184 -7.78 6.67 17.63
N TYR A 185 -8.62 7.34 18.40
CA TYR A 185 -9.12 8.67 18.06
C TYR A 185 -8.02 9.73 18.01
N GLN A 186 -7.00 9.61 18.87
CA GLN A 186 -5.88 10.55 18.86
C GLN A 186 -5.07 10.41 17.57
N ALA A 187 -4.75 9.18 17.18
CA ALA A 187 -4.06 8.92 15.92
C ALA A 187 -4.89 9.38 14.72
N ALA A 188 -6.22 9.19 14.75
CA ALA A 188 -7.11 9.65 13.68
C ALA A 188 -7.04 11.17 13.49
N VAL A 189 -7.10 11.96 14.58
CA VAL A 189 -6.99 13.44 14.52
C VAL A 189 -5.66 13.87 13.90
N ILE A 190 -4.56 13.24 14.34
CA ILE A 190 -3.21 13.56 13.85
C ILE A 190 -3.09 13.19 12.37
N ASP A 191 -3.55 12.02 11.97
CA ASP A 191 -3.36 11.50 10.62
C ASP A 191 -4.24 12.23 9.61
N PHE A 192 -5.50 12.57 9.93
CA PHE A 192 -6.30 13.47 9.10
C PHE A 192 -5.61 14.82 8.88
N GLY A 193 -5.01 15.41 9.93
CA GLY A 193 -4.24 16.63 9.80
C GLY A 193 -3.00 16.48 8.91
N ASN A 194 -2.32 15.34 8.97
CA ASN A 194 -1.19 15.04 8.10
C ASN A 194 -1.64 14.94 6.63
N VAL A 195 -2.73 14.20 6.37
CA VAL A 195 -3.25 14.04 5.00
C VAL A 195 -3.66 15.39 4.40
N LEU A 196 -4.36 16.24 5.17
CA LEU A 196 -4.76 17.59 4.71
C LEU A 196 -3.55 18.50 4.41
N ARG A 197 -2.46 18.35 5.15
CA ARG A 197 -1.22 19.09 4.89
C ARG A 197 -0.49 18.57 3.65
N ASP A 198 -0.42 17.24 3.50
CA ASP A 198 0.33 16.58 2.42
C ASP A 198 -0.43 16.63 1.08
N TYR A 199 -1.77 16.73 1.14
CA TYR A 199 -2.68 16.82 -0.01
C TYR A 199 -3.67 17.98 0.15
N PRO A 200 -3.23 19.25 0.05
CA PRO A 200 -4.07 20.42 0.33
C PRO A 200 -5.28 20.57 -0.59
N ASP A 201 -5.17 20.08 -1.83
CA ASP A 201 -6.25 20.16 -2.84
C ASP A 201 -7.08 18.85 -2.91
N THR A 202 -7.03 18.03 -1.84
CA THR A 202 -7.74 16.75 -1.83
C THR A 202 -9.26 16.92 -1.93
N LYS A 203 -9.88 16.07 -2.73
CA LYS A 203 -11.36 15.98 -2.78
C LYS A 203 -12.00 15.47 -1.49
N TYR A 204 -11.21 14.92 -0.58
CA TYR A 204 -11.68 14.41 0.72
C TYR A 204 -11.61 15.48 1.83
N ALA A 205 -11.15 16.70 1.54
CA ALA A 205 -10.88 17.72 2.56
C ALA A 205 -12.09 18.00 3.46
N GLU A 206 -13.26 18.27 2.87
CA GLU A 206 -14.50 18.54 3.62
C GLU A 206 -14.87 17.37 4.54
N GLU A 207 -14.82 16.13 4.03
CA GLU A 207 -15.14 14.95 4.83
C GLU A 207 -14.11 14.72 5.94
N MET A 208 -12.82 14.88 5.64
CA MET A 208 -11.75 14.69 6.63
C MET A 208 -11.81 15.72 7.75
N GLU A 209 -12.08 16.98 7.46
CA GLU A 209 -12.24 18.02 8.49
C GLU A 209 -13.44 17.72 9.40
N TYR A 210 -14.56 17.27 8.84
CA TYR A 210 -15.67 16.76 9.65
C TYR A 210 -15.30 15.54 10.50
N LEU A 211 -14.60 14.55 9.91
CA LEU A 211 -14.17 13.35 10.64
C LEU A 211 -13.14 13.69 11.73
N THR A 212 -12.36 14.74 11.56
CA THR A 212 -11.44 15.26 12.58
C THR A 212 -12.22 15.80 13.80
N ILE A 213 -13.33 16.51 13.58
CA ILE A 213 -14.21 16.95 14.68
C ILE A 213 -14.75 15.72 15.44
N LYS A 214 -15.25 14.73 14.71
CA LYS A 214 -15.78 13.49 15.29
C LYS A 214 -14.69 12.74 16.09
N ALA A 215 -13.51 12.57 15.51
CA ALA A 215 -12.40 11.89 16.17
C ALA A 215 -11.96 12.64 17.45
N GLN A 216 -11.90 13.98 17.40
CA GLN A 216 -11.54 14.80 18.57
C GLN A 216 -12.60 14.75 19.67
N TYR A 217 -13.89 14.72 19.31
CA TYR A 217 -14.98 14.52 20.24
C TYR A 217 -14.85 13.16 20.94
N GLU A 218 -14.69 12.08 20.19
CA GLU A 218 -14.52 10.73 20.75
C GLU A 218 -13.26 10.63 21.63
N TYR A 219 -12.16 11.27 21.20
CA TYR A 219 -10.95 11.35 22.01
C TYR A 219 -11.17 12.08 23.33
N ALA A 220 -11.95 13.16 23.32
CA ALA A 220 -12.34 13.87 24.53
C ALA A 220 -13.25 13.00 25.43
N TYR A 221 -14.26 12.37 24.82
CA TYR A 221 -15.24 11.56 25.52
C TYR A 221 -14.61 10.40 26.31
N HIS A 222 -13.65 9.71 25.70
CA HIS A 222 -12.93 8.58 26.30
C HIS A 222 -11.72 9.00 27.16
N SER A 223 -11.58 10.27 27.47
CA SER A 223 -10.51 10.80 28.30
C SER A 223 -10.85 10.79 29.79
N SER A 224 -9.81 10.94 30.64
CA SER A 224 -10.03 11.24 32.05
C SER A 224 -10.69 12.61 32.24
N GLU A 225 -11.47 12.76 33.30
CA GLU A 225 -12.23 13.99 33.59
C GLU A 225 -11.35 15.25 33.58
N LEU A 226 -10.11 15.13 34.05
CA LEU A 226 -9.13 16.23 34.07
C LEU A 226 -8.73 16.76 32.69
N LYS A 227 -8.85 15.92 31.65
CA LYS A 227 -8.44 16.27 30.27
C LYS A 227 -9.61 16.55 29.35
N LYS A 228 -10.84 16.24 29.77
CA LYS A 228 -12.02 16.38 28.95
C LYS A 228 -12.28 17.83 28.50
N GLU A 229 -12.16 18.79 29.40
CA GLU A 229 -12.44 20.19 29.09
C GLU A 229 -11.56 20.68 27.93
N ASP A 230 -10.25 20.51 28.01
CA ASP A 230 -9.33 20.97 26.97
C ASP A 230 -9.59 20.27 25.63
N ARG A 231 -9.87 18.96 25.66
CA ARG A 231 -10.08 18.17 24.45
C ARG A 231 -11.41 18.45 23.78
N PHE A 232 -12.49 18.66 24.55
CA PHE A 232 -13.77 19.11 24.00
C PHE A 232 -13.69 20.54 23.45
N ASN A 233 -12.96 21.46 24.10
CA ASN A 233 -12.72 22.78 23.57
C ASN A 233 -11.98 22.73 22.22
N THR A 234 -11.08 21.78 22.02
CA THR A 234 -10.42 21.55 20.75
C THR A 234 -11.43 21.10 19.69
N ALA A 235 -12.36 20.20 20.01
CA ALA A 235 -13.43 19.75 19.10
C ALA A 235 -14.36 20.93 18.69
N ILE A 236 -14.73 21.78 19.67
CA ILE A 236 -15.52 22.98 19.43
C ILE A 236 -14.77 23.96 18.47
N ASN A 237 -13.46 24.10 18.64
CA ASN A 237 -12.65 24.95 17.77
C ASN A 237 -12.58 24.41 16.33
N PHE A 238 -12.44 23.09 16.17
CA PHE A 238 -12.48 22.46 14.84
C PHE A 238 -13.85 22.64 14.19
N GLU A 239 -14.95 22.50 14.94
CA GLU A 239 -16.29 22.76 14.40
C GLU A 239 -16.44 24.17 13.90
N LYS A 240 -16.01 25.19 14.67
CA LYS A 240 -16.08 26.59 14.24
C LYS A 240 -15.34 26.82 12.92
N GLN A 241 -14.10 26.31 12.82
CA GLN A 241 -13.31 26.43 11.59
C GLN A 241 -14.00 25.73 10.41
N PHE A 242 -14.59 24.55 10.65
CA PHE A 242 -15.34 23.81 9.65
C PHE A 242 -16.57 24.57 9.18
N ALA A 243 -17.38 25.11 10.11
CA ALA A 243 -18.58 25.86 9.78
C ALA A 243 -18.28 27.14 9.00
N ASP A 244 -17.19 27.84 9.35
CA ASP A 244 -16.73 29.05 8.63
C ASP A 244 -16.25 28.69 7.21
N LYS A 245 -15.57 27.57 7.04
CA LYS A 245 -15.01 27.13 5.76
C LYS A 245 -16.04 26.49 4.84
N TYR A 246 -17.00 25.74 5.41
CA TYR A 246 -17.99 24.94 4.67
C TYR A 246 -19.42 25.25 5.12
N PRO A 247 -19.93 26.47 4.95
CA PRO A 247 -21.24 26.89 5.47
C PRO A 247 -22.45 26.17 4.82
N THR A 248 -22.23 25.47 3.70
CA THR A 248 -23.25 24.71 2.98
C THR A 248 -22.99 23.19 3.00
N SER A 249 -22.05 22.74 3.85
CA SER A 249 -21.69 21.33 3.95
C SER A 249 -22.87 20.45 4.34
N LYS A 250 -22.94 19.27 3.72
CA LYS A 250 -23.85 18.20 4.16
C LYS A 250 -23.56 17.68 5.57
N TYR A 251 -22.35 17.89 6.06
CA TYR A 251 -21.91 17.47 7.40
C TYR A 251 -22.14 18.55 8.47
N LEU A 252 -22.55 19.75 8.10
CA LEU A 252 -22.64 20.89 9.03
C LEU A 252 -23.58 20.60 10.21
N LYS A 253 -24.73 19.98 9.95
CA LYS A 253 -25.69 19.65 11.01
C LYS A 253 -25.09 18.70 12.05
N ASP A 254 -24.37 17.69 11.58
CA ASP A 254 -23.75 16.69 12.46
C ASP A 254 -22.56 17.31 13.21
N ALA A 255 -21.80 18.21 12.57
CA ALA A 255 -20.70 18.93 13.20
C ALA A 255 -21.22 19.83 14.35
N VAL A 256 -22.32 20.56 14.12
CA VAL A 256 -22.97 21.41 15.14
C VAL A 256 -23.50 20.55 16.31
N SER A 257 -24.04 19.36 16.03
CA SER A 257 -24.44 18.42 17.10
C SER A 257 -23.25 17.99 17.96
N LEU A 258 -22.11 17.65 17.34
CA LEU A 258 -20.89 17.28 18.07
C LEU A 258 -20.34 18.45 18.93
N LYS A 259 -20.50 19.69 18.48
CA LYS A 259 -20.18 20.86 19.30
C LYS A 259 -21.08 20.94 20.55
N GLN A 260 -22.40 20.82 20.39
CA GLN A 260 -23.34 20.85 21.53
C GLN A 260 -23.01 19.70 22.50
N ASP A 261 -22.78 18.49 21.99
CA ASP A 261 -22.41 17.33 22.82
C ASP A 261 -21.07 17.56 23.55
N SER A 262 -20.15 18.33 22.95
CA SER A 262 -18.87 18.73 23.57
C SER A 262 -19.09 19.72 24.69
N GLU A 263 -19.94 20.73 24.51
CA GLU A 263 -20.31 21.71 25.55
C GLU A 263 -20.94 21.02 26.76
N ASP A 264 -21.87 20.09 26.51
CA ASP A 264 -22.49 19.26 27.54
C ASP A 264 -21.47 18.32 28.22
N GLY A 265 -20.50 17.81 27.45
CA GLY A 265 -19.38 17.00 27.94
C GLY A 265 -18.50 17.78 28.94
N ILE A 266 -18.19 19.02 28.63
CA ILE A 266 -17.45 19.94 29.52
C ILE A 266 -18.22 20.14 30.82
N ALA A 267 -19.54 20.43 30.71
CA ALA A 267 -20.38 20.66 31.89
C ALA A 267 -20.47 19.40 32.79
N ARG A 268 -20.52 18.19 32.20
CA ARG A 268 -20.49 16.91 32.94
C ARG A 268 -19.16 16.71 33.65
N ALA A 269 -18.03 16.91 32.93
CA ALA A 269 -16.69 16.75 33.49
C ALA A 269 -16.44 17.70 34.69
N LYS A 270 -16.84 18.95 34.57
CA LYS A 270 -16.73 19.93 35.68
C LYS A 270 -17.53 19.53 36.92
N ARG A 271 -18.76 19.00 36.74
CA ARG A 271 -19.56 18.51 37.85
C ARG A 271 -18.92 17.31 38.54
N ALA A 272 -18.43 16.33 37.77
CA ALA A 272 -17.74 15.19 38.32
C ALA A 272 -16.48 15.58 39.11
N LEU A 273 -15.68 16.48 38.59
CA LEU A 273 -14.48 16.97 39.30
C LEU A 273 -14.82 17.72 40.57
N ALA A 274 -15.93 18.50 40.61
CA ALA A 274 -16.39 19.17 41.81
C ALA A 274 -16.90 18.19 42.89
N GLU A 275 -17.56 17.10 42.46
CA GLU A 275 -17.99 16.01 43.37
C GLU A 275 -16.78 15.30 43.98
N TYR A 276 -15.79 14.92 43.18
CA TYR A 276 -14.53 14.33 43.73
C TYR A 276 -13.81 15.26 44.70
N ALA A 277 -13.71 16.55 44.42
CA ALA A 277 -13.07 17.51 45.27
C ALA A 277 -13.82 17.67 46.62
N ASN A 278 -15.16 17.57 46.62
CA ASN A 278 -15.95 17.60 47.82
C ASN A 278 -15.79 16.32 48.65
N GLU A 279 -15.78 15.14 48.04
CA GLU A 279 -15.57 13.86 48.71
C GLU A 279 -14.18 13.81 49.40
N ASP A 280 -13.15 14.26 48.70
CA ASP A 280 -11.78 14.30 49.24
C ASP A 280 -11.68 15.24 50.44
N LYS A 281 -12.36 16.40 50.36
CA LYS A 281 -12.49 17.34 51.49
C LYS A 281 -13.22 16.73 52.72
N TYR A 282 -14.22 15.89 52.48
CA TYR A 282 -14.90 15.17 53.56
C TYR A 282 -14.02 14.08 54.15
N ARG A 283 -13.29 13.29 53.39
CA ARG A 283 -12.32 12.27 53.89
C ARG A 283 -11.27 12.92 54.78
N HIS A 284 -10.60 13.95 54.31
CA HIS A 284 -9.61 14.67 55.14
C HIS A 284 -10.19 15.33 56.38
N ARG A 285 -11.48 15.58 56.42
CA ARG A 285 -12.16 16.10 57.63
C ARG A 285 -12.41 15.00 58.67
N PHE A 286 -12.63 13.76 58.26
CA PHE A 286 -12.78 12.62 59.15
C PHE A 286 -11.41 12.15 59.67
N ASP A 287 -10.40 12.06 58.82
CA ASP A 287 -9.02 11.72 59.22
C ASP A 287 -8.45 12.71 60.24
N LYS A 288 -8.78 14.01 60.15
CA LYS A 288 -8.39 15.02 61.17
C LYS A 288 -9.16 14.89 62.48
N LYS A 289 -10.38 14.36 62.50
CA LYS A 289 -11.15 14.13 63.74
C LYS A 289 -10.61 12.94 64.53
N ASP A 290 -10.18 11.90 63.85
CA ASP A 290 -9.63 10.70 64.48
C ASP A 290 -8.23 10.91 65.09
N THR A 291 -7.48 11.92 64.62
CA THR A 291 -6.19 12.32 65.18
C THR A 291 -6.29 13.23 66.41
N VAL A 292 -7.49 13.76 66.77
CA VAL A 292 -7.72 14.64 67.97
C VAL A 292 -8.24 13.86 69.13
N THR A 293 -8.76 12.62 68.99
CA THR A 293 -9.09 11.72 70.12
C THR A 293 -7.96 10.71 70.31
N GLY A 294 -6.94 11.16 71.04
CA GLY A 294 -5.78 10.33 71.30
C GLY A 294 -6.11 9.05 72.03
N GLN A 295 -6.04 7.94 71.40
CA GLN A 295 -5.58 6.66 71.84
C GLN A 295 -5.20 5.75 70.68
N PRO A 296 -3.96 5.22 70.63
CA PRO A 296 -3.62 4.25 69.60
C PRO A 296 -4.23 2.90 69.91
N PRO A 297 -4.87 2.17 69.00
CA PRO A 297 -5.25 0.79 69.23
C PRO A 297 -3.99 -0.07 69.35
N SER A 298 -3.83 -0.73 70.49
CA SER A 298 -2.84 -1.77 70.64
C SER A 298 -3.26 -3.02 69.88
N GLU A 299 -2.78 -3.20 68.67
CA GLU A 299 -2.90 -4.48 67.98
C GLU A 299 -1.53 -5.15 67.86
N LYS A 300 -1.41 -6.25 68.67
CA LYS A 300 -0.28 -7.16 68.62
C LYS A 300 -0.25 -7.86 67.26
N ILE A 301 0.71 -7.52 66.40
CA ILE A 301 1.00 -8.25 65.20
C ILE A 301 1.72 -9.55 65.55
N ASN A 302 1.04 -10.67 65.38
CA ASN A 302 1.56 -12.01 65.50
C ASN A 302 2.45 -12.36 64.31
N THR A 303 3.76 -12.21 64.48
CA THR A 303 4.77 -12.63 63.50
C THR A 303 4.96 -14.13 63.55
N ASN A 304 4.16 -14.91 62.81
CA ASN A 304 4.49 -16.30 62.45
C ASN A 304 3.61 -16.77 61.27
N GLN A 305 4.01 -16.44 60.08
CA GLN A 305 3.71 -17.29 58.93
C GLN A 305 4.89 -17.31 57.95
N LYS A 306 5.55 -18.48 57.93
CA LYS A 306 6.57 -18.86 56.97
C LYS A 306 5.96 -18.97 55.59
N ILE A 307 6.59 -18.32 54.64
CA ILE A 307 6.33 -18.51 53.18
C ILE A 307 7.14 -19.72 52.71
N PRO A 308 6.55 -20.73 52.09
CA PRO A 308 7.31 -21.75 51.38
C PRO A 308 7.72 -21.23 49.97
N ALA A 309 8.99 -21.52 49.66
CA ALA A 309 9.55 -21.34 48.34
C ALA A 309 8.97 -22.35 47.35
N GLN A 310 8.56 -21.90 46.16
CA GLN A 310 8.74 -22.57 44.88
C GLN A 310 8.82 -21.53 43.78
#